data_931bfc1666ab9a78690e4433d89da231
#
_entry.id   931bfc1666ab9a78690e4433d89da231
#
_cell.length_a   1.000
_cell.length_b   1.000
_cell.length_c   1.000
_cell.angle_alpha   90.00
_cell.angle_beta   90.00
_cell.angle_gamma   90.00
#
_symmetry.space_group_name_H-M   'P 1'
#
loop_
_entity.id
_entity.type
_entity.pdbx_description
1 polymer ?
#
loop_
_entity_poly.entity_id
_entity_poly.type
_entity_poly.pdbx_seq_one_letter_code
_entity_poly.pdbx_strand_id
1 'polypeptide(L)'
;VYREIKRNCDARSGSYSMELAQRKADRRKQQKHRKEVLTPAMRKRIIKLLKKGFSPEQIVGRSRLEGIAMVSHETIYRWIWEDKRRGGKLHKYLRRQGRRYAKRGSKNAGRGFIPGRVDIDERPEIVELKERFGDLEIDTIIGKNHKGAILTINDRATSRVWIRKLSGKEAIPVAKIAVWALRKVKNLIHTITADNGKEFAKHEEIAQKLEIKFYFCKPYHSWERGANENTNGLIRQYI
;
A
#
# COMPACT_ATOMS: atom_id res chain seq x y z
N VAL A 1 20.87 -9.28 43.22
CA VAL A 1 22.32 -9.13 43.48
C VAL A 1 23.01 -10.47 43.67
N TYR A 2 22.61 -11.33 44.63
CA TYR A 2 23.25 -12.62 44.93
C TYR A 2 23.35 -13.57 43.69
N ARG A 3 22.25 -13.77 42.95
CA ARG A 3 22.26 -14.59 41.73
C ARG A 3 23.18 -14.05 40.63
N GLU A 4 23.31 -12.73 40.53
CA GLU A 4 24.18 -12.07 39.56
C GLU A 4 25.68 -12.32 39.89
N ILE A 5 26.05 -12.10 41.13
CA ILE A 5 27.41 -12.33 41.61
C ILE A 5 27.80 -13.80 41.43
N LYS A 6 26.97 -14.75 41.95
CA LYS A 6 27.24 -16.18 41.85
C LYS A 6 27.38 -16.67 40.42
N ARG A 7 26.62 -16.09 39.48
CA ARG A 7 26.60 -16.51 38.07
C ARG A 7 27.79 -15.96 37.28
N ASN A 8 28.33 -14.81 37.67
CA ASN A 8 29.27 -14.02 36.89
C ASN A 8 30.61 -13.82 37.55
N CYS A 9 30.86 -14.25 38.81
CA CYS A 9 32.17 -14.21 39.45
C CYS A 9 33.19 -15.05 38.66
N ASP A 10 34.48 -14.80 38.88
CA ASP A 10 35.56 -15.61 38.36
C ASP A 10 35.51 -17.01 38.98
N ALA A 11 35.68 -18.05 38.21
CA ALA A 11 35.58 -19.44 38.68
C ALA A 11 36.76 -19.88 39.55
N ARG A 12 37.92 -19.19 39.46
CA ARG A 12 39.14 -19.50 40.21
C ARG A 12 39.28 -18.68 41.47
N SER A 13 39.11 -17.37 41.35
CA SER A 13 39.27 -16.44 42.46
C SER A 13 37.99 -16.16 43.25
N GLY A 14 36.80 -16.51 42.72
CA GLY A 14 35.54 -16.15 43.30
C GLY A 14 35.20 -14.66 43.25
N SER A 15 36.09 -13.82 42.72
CA SER A 15 35.89 -12.38 42.64
C SER A 15 34.90 -11.99 41.55
N TYR A 16 34.11 -10.96 41.81
CA TYR A 16 33.20 -10.37 40.84
C TYR A 16 33.81 -9.13 40.20
N SER A 17 33.84 -9.11 38.90
CA SER A 17 34.20 -7.94 38.12
C SER A 17 33.10 -7.64 37.11
N MET A 18 32.75 -6.37 36.96
CA MET A 18 31.69 -5.93 36.05
C MET A 18 32.05 -6.29 34.59
N GLU A 19 33.31 -6.16 34.21
CA GLU A 19 33.79 -6.50 32.87
C GLU A 19 33.69 -8.00 32.57
N LEU A 20 34.05 -8.83 33.56
CA LEU A 20 33.92 -10.30 33.44
C LEU A 20 32.46 -10.70 33.35
N ALA A 21 31.58 -10.09 34.16
CA ALA A 21 30.16 -10.32 34.16
C ALA A 21 29.54 -9.99 32.79
N GLN A 22 29.93 -8.84 32.20
CA GLN A 22 29.48 -8.43 30.89
C GLN A 22 29.95 -9.41 29.81
N ARG A 23 31.24 -9.79 29.80
CA ARG A 23 31.76 -10.80 28.83
C ARG A 23 31.05 -12.14 28.93
N LYS A 24 30.76 -12.61 30.16
CA LYS A 24 29.99 -13.86 30.36
C LYS A 24 28.54 -13.72 29.89
N ALA A 25 27.90 -12.57 30.09
CA ALA A 25 26.55 -12.30 29.63
C ALA A 25 26.49 -12.28 28.09
N ASP A 26 27.43 -11.61 27.44
CA ASP A 26 27.52 -11.52 25.97
C ASP A 26 27.78 -12.90 25.34
N ARG A 27 28.69 -13.69 25.94
CA ARG A 27 28.91 -15.09 25.50
C ARG A 27 27.63 -15.91 25.57
N ARG A 28 26.90 -15.86 26.70
CA ARG A 28 25.62 -16.58 26.84
C ARG A 28 24.59 -16.10 25.85
N LYS A 29 24.52 -14.79 25.53
CA LYS A 29 23.63 -14.23 24.55
C LYS A 29 23.94 -14.73 23.14
N GLN A 30 25.24 -14.85 22.80
CA GLN A 30 25.68 -15.39 21.52
C GLN A 30 25.41 -16.91 21.39
N GLN A 31 25.61 -17.66 22.49
CA GLN A 31 25.41 -19.10 22.53
C GLN A 31 23.94 -19.52 22.63
N LYS A 32 23.03 -18.59 22.90
CA LYS A 32 21.62 -18.89 23.00
C LYS A 32 21.05 -19.28 21.62
N HIS A 33 20.84 -20.58 21.42
CA HIS A 33 20.15 -21.06 20.22
C HIS A 33 18.76 -20.45 20.15
N ARG A 34 18.58 -19.51 19.26
CA ARG A 34 17.24 -19.00 18.91
C ARG A 34 16.54 -20.08 18.10
N LYS A 35 15.42 -20.61 18.57
CA LYS A 35 14.57 -21.46 17.74
C LYS A 35 14.34 -20.77 16.39
N GLU A 36 14.66 -21.47 15.32
CA GLU A 36 14.41 -20.98 13.97
C GLU A 36 12.89 -20.93 13.75
N VAL A 37 12.32 -19.73 13.85
CA VAL A 37 10.86 -19.52 13.75
C VAL A 37 10.41 -19.71 12.30
N LEU A 38 11.30 -19.41 11.33
CA LEU A 38 11.01 -19.49 9.91
C LEU A 38 11.51 -20.84 9.34
N THR A 39 10.62 -21.83 9.33
CA THR A 39 10.94 -23.20 8.88
C THR A 39 11.22 -23.28 7.38
N PRO A 40 11.93 -24.32 6.89
CA PRO A 40 12.16 -24.55 5.45
C PRO A 40 10.86 -24.64 4.64
N ALA A 41 9.82 -25.26 5.19
CA ALA A 41 8.51 -25.36 4.55
C ALA A 41 7.86 -23.97 4.38
N MET A 42 7.91 -23.13 5.41
CA MET A 42 7.43 -21.73 5.33
C MET A 42 8.22 -20.94 4.29
N ARG A 43 9.55 -21.06 4.24
CA ARG A 43 10.39 -20.40 3.22
C ARG A 43 9.99 -20.79 1.81
N LYS A 44 9.81 -22.11 1.55
CA LYS A 44 9.37 -22.61 0.24
C LYS A 44 8.01 -22.00 -0.17
N ARG A 45 7.06 -21.97 0.76
CA ARG A 45 5.74 -21.38 0.53
C ARG A 45 5.82 -19.86 0.28
N ILE A 46 6.58 -19.14 1.09
CA ILE A 46 6.80 -17.70 0.93
C ILE A 46 7.36 -17.38 -0.44
N ILE A 47 8.44 -18.09 -0.88
CA ILE A 47 9.04 -17.90 -2.20
C ILE A 47 8.01 -18.16 -3.31
N LYS A 48 7.21 -19.23 -3.20
CA LYS A 48 6.17 -19.56 -4.18
C LYS A 48 5.14 -18.43 -4.31
N LEU A 49 4.68 -17.86 -3.20
CA LEU A 49 3.69 -16.79 -3.20
C LEU A 49 4.28 -15.44 -3.60
N LEU A 50 5.51 -15.12 -3.18
CA LEU A 50 6.23 -13.93 -3.66
C LEU A 50 6.39 -13.92 -5.19
N LYS A 51 6.76 -15.06 -5.78
CA LYS A 51 6.84 -15.21 -7.26
C LYS A 51 5.50 -15.00 -7.96
N LYS A 52 4.38 -15.24 -7.27
CA LYS A 52 3.02 -14.94 -7.76
C LYS A 52 2.60 -13.49 -7.51
N GLY A 53 3.47 -12.63 -6.98
CA GLY A 53 3.20 -11.21 -6.73
C GLY A 53 2.50 -10.90 -5.40
N PHE A 54 2.38 -11.87 -4.49
CA PHE A 54 1.81 -11.63 -3.16
C PHE A 54 2.76 -10.81 -2.30
N SER A 55 2.24 -9.81 -1.58
CA SER A 55 3.00 -9.13 -0.54
C SER A 55 3.16 -10.00 0.71
N PRO A 56 4.14 -9.73 1.60
CA PRO A 56 4.26 -10.44 2.87
C PRO A 56 2.98 -10.44 3.72
N GLU A 57 2.23 -9.34 3.74
CA GLU A 57 0.94 -9.25 4.43
C GLU A 57 -0.09 -10.19 3.80
N GLN A 58 -0.17 -10.22 2.46
CA GLN A 58 -1.07 -11.11 1.73
C GLN A 58 -0.70 -12.59 1.94
N ILE A 59 0.59 -12.91 2.04
CA ILE A 59 1.07 -14.27 2.34
C ILE A 59 0.59 -14.71 3.73
N VAL A 60 0.72 -13.85 4.73
CA VAL A 60 0.26 -14.14 6.10
C VAL A 60 -1.27 -14.26 6.13
N GLY A 61 -1.99 -13.31 5.55
CA GLY A 61 -3.46 -13.33 5.48
C GLY A 61 -3.98 -14.58 4.76
N ARG A 62 -3.40 -14.93 3.63
CA ARG A 62 -3.73 -16.14 2.88
C ARG A 62 -3.46 -17.42 3.68
N SER A 63 -2.32 -17.50 4.35
CA SER A 63 -1.98 -18.64 5.19
C SER A 63 -2.95 -18.80 6.36
N ARG A 64 -3.39 -17.67 6.96
CA ARG A 64 -4.41 -17.68 8.03
C ARG A 64 -5.75 -18.24 7.53
N LEU A 65 -6.20 -17.80 6.35
CA LEU A 65 -7.44 -18.30 5.73
C LEU A 65 -7.38 -19.80 5.42
N GLU A 66 -6.21 -20.31 5.07
CA GLU A 66 -5.99 -21.73 4.76
C GLU A 66 -5.64 -22.57 6.00
N GLY A 67 -5.64 -22.01 7.21
CA GLY A 67 -5.28 -22.73 8.44
C GLY A 67 -3.80 -23.15 8.51
N ILE A 68 -2.92 -22.54 7.70
CA ILE A 68 -1.50 -22.90 7.60
C ILE A 68 -0.68 -22.00 8.52
N ALA A 69 0.11 -22.60 9.42
CA ALA A 69 1.00 -21.86 10.30
C ALA A 69 2.00 -21.03 9.49
N MET A 70 2.12 -19.73 9.82
CA MET A 70 3.02 -18.81 9.15
C MET A 70 3.59 -17.80 10.15
N VAL A 71 4.81 -17.31 9.90
CA VAL A 71 5.43 -16.22 10.66
C VAL A 71 4.76 -14.89 10.32
N SER A 72 5.00 -13.85 11.16
CA SER A 72 4.51 -12.51 10.89
C SER A 72 5.10 -11.92 9.59
N HIS A 73 4.39 -11.00 8.97
CA HIS A 73 4.87 -10.31 7.75
C HIS A 73 6.19 -9.56 8.00
N GLU A 74 6.42 -9.04 9.21
CA GLU A 74 7.69 -8.41 9.59
C GLU A 74 8.86 -9.39 9.55
N THR A 75 8.64 -10.64 10.00
CA THR A 75 9.66 -11.71 9.93
C THR A 75 9.98 -12.04 8.49
N ILE A 76 8.97 -12.08 7.61
CA ILE A 76 9.16 -12.29 6.17
C ILE A 76 9.96 -11.14 5.57
N TYR A 77 9.63 -9.88 5.86
CA TYR A 77 10.38 -8.72 5.40
C TYR A 77 11.84 -8.77 5.88
N ARG A 78 12.07 -9.06 7.16
CA ARG A 78 13.42 -9.17 7.74
C ARG A 78 14.24 -10.21 7.00
N TRP A 79 13.66 -11.37 6.71
CA TRP A 79 14.32 -12.42 5.95
C TRP A 79 14.64 -11.99 4.51
N ILE A 80 13.72 -11.32 3.82
CA ILE A 80 13.93 -10.79 2.47
C ILE A 80 15.08 -9.76 2.45
N TRP A 81 15.15 -8.90 3.46
CA TRP A 81 16.23 -7.91 3.54
C TRP A 81 17.57 -8.54 3.93
N GLU A 82 17.55 -9.60 4.70
CA GLU A 82 18.76 -10.37 5.00
C GLU A 82 19.25 -11.11 3.75
N ASP A 83 18.37 -11.74 2.98
CA ASP A 83 18.66 -12.32 1.67
C ASP A 83 19.31 -11.28 0.75
N LYS A 84 18.77 -10.08 0.66
CA LYS A 84 19.35 -8.99 -0.12
C LYS A 84 20.76 -8.63 0.34
N ARG A 85 21.00 -8.54 1.64
CA ARG A 85 22.34 -8.24 2.19
C ARG A 85 23.38 -9.31 1.86
N ARG A 86 22.94 -10.56 1.69
CA ARG A 86 23.74 -11.70 1.27
C ARG A 86 23.84 -11.86 -0.27
N GLY A 87 23.37 -10.87 -1.05
CA GLY A 87 23.38 -10.90 -2.52
C GLY A 87 22.19 -11.62 -3.16
N GLY A 88 21.20 -12.05 -2.36
CA GLY A 88 20.00 -12.71 -2.87
C GLY A 88 19.04 -11.76 -3.61
N LYS A 89 18.05 -12.33 -4.27
CA LYS A 89 17.16 -11.63 -5.20
C LYS A 89 15.70 -11.57 -4.75
N LEU A 90 15.35 -12.03 -3.53
CA LEU A 90 13.95 -12.08 -3.06
C LEU A 90 13.28 -10.71 -3.03
N HIS A 91 14.03 -9.65 -2.72
CA HIS A 91 13.54 -8.28 -2.69
C HIS A 91 12.97 -7.78 -4.04
N LYS A 92 13.36 -8.40 -5.17
CA LYS A 92 12.86 -8.05 -6.50
C LYS A 92 11.39 -8.42 -6.70
N TYR A 93 10.87 -9.36 -5.91
CA TYR A 93 9.44 -9.74 -5.92
C TYR A 93 8.56 -8.81 -5.08
N LEU A 94 9.16 -7.91 -4.28
CA LEU A 94 8.40 -6.91 -3.56
C LEU A 94 7.94 -5.79 -4.51
N ARG A 95 6.79 -5.18 -4.23
CA ARG A 95 6.22 -4.09 -5.03
C ARG A 95 7.22 -2.97 -5.33
N ARG A 96 8.03 -2.56 -4.36
CA ARG A 96 9.06 -1.53 -4.52
C ARG A 96 10.42 -2.06 -4.96
N GLN A 97 10.57 -3.37 -5.10
CA GLN A 97 11.82 -4.02 -5.51
C GLN A 97 13.08 -3.52 -4.75
N GLY A 98 12.89 -3.09 -3.51
CA GLY A 98 13.96 -2.52 -2.69
C GLY A 98 14.39 -1.10 -3.05
N ARG A 99 13.64 -0.38 -3.87
CA ARG A 99 13.89 1.04 -4.16
C ARG A 99 13.49 1.90 -2.95
N ARG A 100 14.29 2.94 -2.67
CA ARG A 100 13.95 3.93 -1.64
C ARG A 100 12.71 4.72 -2.06
N TYR A 101 11.92 5.14 -1.06
CA TYR A 101 10.81 6.06 -1.31
C TYR A 101 11.37 7.43 -1.73
N ALA A 102 11.12 7.82 -2.98
CA ALA A 102 11.41 9.18 -3.40
C ALA A 102 10.24 10.07 -2.96
N LYS A 103 10.47 10.99 -2.03
CA LYS A 103 9.51 12.07 -1.74
C LYS A 103 9.36 12.90 -3.02
N ARG A 104 8.19 12.85 -3.64
CA ARG A 104 7.87 13.75 -4.76
C ARG A 104 7.68 15.14 -4.19
N GLY A 105 8.72 15.97 -4.27
CA GLY A 105 8.65 17.40 -4.02
C GLY A 105 8.70 18.13 -5.36
N SER A 106 7.56 18.41 -5.95
CA SER A 106 7.45 19.44 -6.99
C SER A 106 6.66 20.61 -6.44
N LYS A 107 7.35 21.68 -6.09
CA LYS A 107 6.73 22.95 -5.64
C LYS A 107 6.02 23.71 -6.78
N ASN A 108 6.18 23.30 -8.05
CA ASN A 108 5.75 24.05 -9.23
C ASN A 108 4.85 23.29 -10.21
N ALA A 109 4.03 22.34 -9.73
CA ALA A 109 2.97 21.80 -10.58
C ALA A 109 1.90 22.90 -10.78
N GLY A 110 1.96 23.58 -11.91
CA GLY A 110 0.96 24.56 -12.32
C GLY A 110 -0.42 23.93 -12.32
N ARG A 111 -1.28 24.33 -11.39
CA ARG A 111 -2.62 23.80 -11.23
C ARG A 111 -3.56 24.66 -11.99
N GLY A 112 -4.22 24.05 -12.97
CA GLY A 112 -5.35 24.70 -13.61
C GLY A 112 -6.50 24.83 -12.64
N PHE A 113 -7.15 25.96 -12.64
CA PHE A 113 -8.45 26.15 -11.98
C PHE A 113 -9.48 25.27 -12.71
N ILE A 114 -10.26 24.49 -11.96
CA ILE A 114 -11.42 23.75 -12.46
C ILE A 114 -12.66 24.54 -12.02
N PRO A 115 -13.40 25.16 -12.98
CA PRO A 115 -14.63 25.87 -12.64
C PRO A 115 -15.66 24.95 -12.04
N GLY A 116 -16.50 25.48 -11.13
CA GLY A 116 -17.62 24.72 -10.55
C GLY A 116 -17.23 23.57 -9.61
N ARG A 117 -15.95 23.46 -9.22
CA ARG A 117 -15.51 22.40 -8.32
C ARG A 117 -16.13 22.55 -6.94
N VAL A 118 -16.61 21.44 -6.37
CA VAL A 118 -17.05 21.32 -4.99
C VAL A 118 -15.91 20.72 -4.17
N ASP A 119 -15.57 21.36 -3.06
CA ASP A 119 -14.47 20.90 -2.20
C ASP A 119 -14.86 19.65 -1.39
N ILE A 120 -13.86 18.86 -1.01
CA ILE A 120 -14.06 17.64 -0.20
C ILE A 120 -14.68 17.97 1.17
N ASP A 121 -14.51 19.16 1.68
CA ASP A 121 -15.11 19.59 2.96
C ASP A 121 -16.64 19.61 2.92
N GLU A 122 -17.25 19.74 1.74
CA GLU A 122 -18.69 19.67 1.54
C GLU A 122 -19.20 18.23 1.38
N ARG A 123 -18.30 17.24 1.38
CA ARG A 123 -18.63 15.83 1.23
C ARG A 123 -19.27 15.29 2.51
N PRO A 124 -20.41 14.56 2.42
CA PRO A 124 -21.07 13.99 3.59
C PRO A 124 -20.13 13.10 4.42
N GLU A 125 -20.19 13.22 5.73
CA GLU A 125 -19.33 12.49 6.67
C GLU A 125 -19.43 10.96 6.54
N ILE A 126 -20.61 10.44 6.17
CA ILE A 126 -20.84 9.01 5.90
C ILE A 126 -19.85 8.42 4.87
N VAL A 127 -19.32 9.23 3.96
CA VAL A 127 -18.34 8.78 2.96
C VAL A 127 -17.01 8.41 3.63
N GLU A 128 -16.67 9.05 4.76
CA GLU A 128 -15.45 8.74 5.50
C GLU A 128 -15.53 7.39 6.23
N LEU A 129 -16.72 6.97 6.63
CA LEU A 129 -16.93 5.69 7.31
C LEU A 129 -16.63 4.49 6.41
N LYS A 130 -16.70 4.66 5.09
CA LYS A 130 -16.45 3.60 4.09
C LYS A 130 -17.32 2.35 4.26
N GLU A 131 -18.54 2.54 4.74
CA GLU A 131 -19.45 1.44 5.08
C GLU A 131 -20.46 1.13 3.98
N ARG A 132 -20.72 2.09 3.09
CA ARG A 132 -21.69 1.89 2.00
C ARG A 132 -21.02 1.80 0.63
N PHE A 133 -21.56 0.93 -0.21
CA PHE A 133 -21.21 0.87 -1.62
C PHE A 133 -21.68 2.14 -2.35
N GLY A 134 -20.88 2.60 -3.33
CA GLY A 134 -21.26 3.70 -4.22
C GLY A 134 -20.59 5.04 -3.89
N ASP A 135 -19.74 5.09 -2.88
CA ASP A 135 -18.84 6.22 -2.64
C ASP A 135 -17.51 5.95 -3.32
N LEU A 136 -17.29 6.58 -4.48
CA LEU A 136 -16.21 6.23 -5.40
C LEU A 136 -15.06 7.23 -5.35
N GLU A 137 -13.84 6.73 -5.61
CA GLU A 137 -12.67 7.54 -5.91
C GLU A 137 -12.27 7.31 -7.37
N ILE A 138 -12.02 8.38 -8.12
CA ILE A 138 -11.63 8.31 -9.54
C ILE A 138 -10.22 8.87 -9.74
N ASP A 139 -9.42 8.25 -10.61
CA ASP A 139 -8.07 8.69 -10.94
C ASP A 139 -7.65 8.19 -12.33
N THR A 140 -6.53 8.72 -12.83
CA THR A 140 -5.93 8.27 -14.07
C THR A 140 -4.53 7.71 -13.83
N ILE A 141 -4.22 6.59 -14.47
CA ILE A 141 -2.86 6.05 -14.54
C ILE A 141 -2.29 6.35 -15.93
N ILE A 142 -1.20 7.08 -15.96
CA ILE A 142 -0.50 7.38 -17.23
C ILE A 142 0.53 6.29 -17.50
N GLY A 143 0.56 5.80 -18.71
CA GLY A 143 1.50 4.79 -19.16
C GLY A 143 2.94 5.30 -19.24
N LYS A 144 3.86 4.39 -19.47
CA LYS A 144 5.29 4.70 -19.63
C LYS A 144 5.50 5.68 -20.80
N ASN A 145 6.37 6.66 -20.59
CA ASN A 145 6.66 7.73 -21.57
C ASN A 145 5.42 8.53 -22.00
N HIS A 146 4.45 8.69 -21.11
CA HIS A 146 3.17 9.38 -21.36
C HIS A 146 2.34 8.78 -22.51
N LYS A 147 2.60 7.54 -22.90
CA LYS A 147 1.83 6.83 -23.93
C LYS A 147 0.71 6.02 -23.29
N GLY A 148 -0.53 6.34 -23.67
CA GLY A 148 -1.73 5.72 -23.15
C GLY A 148 -2.07 6.15 -21.73
N ALA A 149 -3.32 5.96 -21.36
CA ALA A 149 -3.83 6.20 -20.02
C ALA A 149 -4.90 5.17 -19.68
N ILE A 150 -5.12 4.98 -18.39
CA ILE A 150 -6.16 4.11 -17.83
C ILE A 150 -6.94 4.93 -16.83
N LEU A 151 -8.27 4.91 -16.94
CA LEU A 151 -9.16 5.38 -15.90
C LEU A 151 -9.34 4.29 -14.86
N THR A 152 -9.17 4.63 -13.59
CA THR A 152 -9.48 3.78 -12.46
C THR A 152 -10.56 4.42 -11.62
N ILE A 153 -11.58 3.65 -11.27
CA ILE A 153 -12.65 4.07 -10.38
C ILE A 153 -12.72 3.00 -9.29
N ASN A 154 -12.57 3.41 -8.05
CA ASN A 154 -12.49 2.52 -6.89
C ASN A 154 -13.60 2.82 -5.91
N ASP A 155 -14.35 1.80 -5.50
CA ASP A 155 -15.33 1.91 -4.42
C ASP A 155 -14.64 1.85 -3.06
N ARG A 156 -14.93 2.82 -2.21
CA ARG A 156 -14.24 3.02 -0.92
C ARG A 156 -14.55 1.92 0.10
N ALA A 157 -15.76 1.37 0.06
CA ALA A 157 -16.21 0.36 1.02
C ALA A 157 -15.75 -1.05 0.62
N THR A 158 -15.95 -1.43 -0.63
CA THR A 158 -15.74 -2.80 -1.10
C THR A 158 -14.40 -3.02 -1.79
N SER A 159 -13.68 -1.92 -2.11
CA SER A 159 -12.46 -1.95 -2.96
C SER A 159 -12.72 -2.52 -4.35
N ARG A 160 -13.97 -2.52 -4.83
CA ARG A 160 -14.30 -2.86 -6.20
C ARG A 160 -13.73 -1.83 -7.15
N VAL A 161 -13.10 -2.28 -8.24
CA VAL A 161 -12.41 -1.41 -9.19
C VAL A 161 -12.98 -1.57 -10.59
N TRP A 162 -13.22 -0.45 -11.25
CA TRP A 162 -13.44 -0.39 -12.69
C TRP A 162 -12.18 0.16 -13.35
N ILE A 163 -11.64 -0.59 -14.29
CA ILE A 163 -10.45 -0.22 -15.05
C ILE A 163 -10.85 -0.05 -16.51
N ARG A 164 -10.57 1.11 -17.11
CA ARG A 164 -10.91 1.38 -18.51
C ARG A 164 -9.72 2.04 -19.22
N LYS A 165 -9.44 1.56 -20.41
CA LYS A 165 -8.45 2.20 -21.30
C LYS A 165 -9.01 3.53 -21.79
N LEU A 166 -8.17 4.55 -21.79
CA LEU A 166 -8.44 5.88 -22.36
C LEU A 166 -7.70 6.03 -23.67
N SER A 167 -8.32 6.71 -24.63
CA SER A 167 -7.65 7.15 -25.86
C SER A 167 -6.68 8.29 -25.62
N GLY A 168 -6.94 9.10 -24.57
CA GLY A 168 -6.14 10.24 -24.17
C GLY A 168 -6.50 10.66 -22.75
N LYS A 169 -5.82 11.71 -22.27
CA LYS A 169 -5.97 12.24 -20.90
C LYS A 169 -6.89 13.48 -20.84
N GLU A 170 -7.46 13.85 -21.96
CA GLU A 170 -8.32 15.01 -22.07
C GLU A 170 -9.64 14.78 -21.30
N ALA A 171 -10.26 15.86 -20.84
CA ALA A 171 -11.43 15.79 -19.98
C ALA A 171 -12.65 15.13 -20.65
N ILE A 172 -12.82 15.33 -21.96
CA ILE A 172 -13.97 14.76 -22.71
C ILE A 172 -13.93 13.23 -22.79
N PRO A 173 -12.83 12.58 -23.24
CA PRO A 173 -12.71 11.12 -23.18
C PRO A 173 -12.88 10.55 -21.77
N VAL A 174 -12.30 11.21 -20.76
CA VAL A 174 -12.42 10.76 -19.35
C VAL A 174 -13.87 10.77 -18.92
N ALA A 175 -14.61 11.87 -19.14
CA ALA A 175 -16.02 11.96 -18.77
C ALA A 175 -16.87 10.90 -19.46
N LYS A 176 -16.74 10.73 -20.77
CA LYS A 176 -17.49 9.73 -21.55
C LYS A 176 -17.25 8.31 -21.02
N ILE A 177 -15.99 7.95 -20.77
CA ILE A 177 -15.62 6.62 -20.29
C ILE A 177 -16.06 6.39 -18.84
N ALA A 178 -15.98 7.40 -17.97
CA ALA A 178 -16.47 7.33 -16.59
C ALA A 178 -17.98 7.03 -16.56
N VAL A 179 -18.78 7.80 -17.31
CA VAL A 179 -20.22 7.58 -17.41
C VAL A 179 -20.53 6.20 -17.98
N TRP A 180 -19.87 5.80 -19.07
CA TRP A 180 -20.08 4.47 -19.67
C TRP A 180 -19.74 3.34 -18.71
N ALA A 181 -18.64 3.44 -17.95
CA ALA A 181 -18.19 2.43 -17.01
C ALA A 181 -19.19 2.21 -15.86
N LEU A 182 -19.84 3.28 -15.42
CA LEU A 182 -20.71 3.29 -14.25
C LEU A 182 -22.21 3.17 -14.58
N ARG A 183 -22.61 3.28 -15.86
CA ARG A 183 -24.02 3.30 -16.28
C ARG A 183 -24.88 2.17 -15.71
N LYS A 184 -24.32 0.95 -15.60
CA LYS A 184 -25.04 -0.23 -15.11
C LYS A 184 -25.30 -0.24 -13.61
N VAL A 185 -24.56 0.58 -12.87
CA VAL A 185 -24.62 0.69 -11.42
C VAL A 185 -25.01 2.09 -10.96
N LYS A 186 -25.46 2.94 -11.88
CA LYS A 186 -25.81 4.35 -11.62
C LYS A 186 -26.65 4.53 -10.35
N ASN A 187 -27.70 3.74 -10.20
CA ASN A 187 -28.65 3.84 -9.08
C ASN A 187 -28.03 3.46 -7.72
N LEU A 188 -26.82 2.90 -7.71
CA LEU A 188 -26.09 2.51 -6.49
C LEU A 188 -24.96 3.49 -6.16
N ILE A 189 -24.73 4.51 -7.00
CA ILE A 189 -23.62 5.45 -6.80
C ILE A 189 -24.16 6.70 -6.09
N HIS A 190 -23.44 7.15 -5.08
CA HIS A 190 -23.78 8.33 -4.29
C HIS A 190 -22.84 9.49 -4.54
N THR A 191 -21.54 9.23 -4.50
CA THR A 191 -20.51 10.27 -4.66
C THR A 191 -19.33 9.79 -5.49
N ILE A 192 -18.66 10.75 -6.15
CA ILE A 192 -17.33 10.54 -6.75
C ILE A 192 -16.39 11.59 -6.20
N THR A 193 -15.18 11.17 -5.82
CA THR A 193 -14.10 12.06 -5.38
C THR A 193 -12.90 11.94 -6.32
N ALA A 194 -12.40 13.07 -6.82
CA ALA A 194 -11.22 13.16 -7.70
C ALA A 194 -10.11 14.04 -7.10
N ASP A 195 -8.93 14.02 -7.72
CA ASP A 195 -7.95 15.08 -7.49
C ASP A 195 -8.24 16.31 -8.37
N ASN A 196 -7.38 17.33 -8.23
CA ASN A 196 -7.49 18.55 -9.01
C ASN A 196 -6.84 18.43 -10.40
N GLY A 197 -6.86 17.24 -11.01
CA GLY A 197 -6.35 17.02 -12.37
C GLY A 197 -7.27 17.66 -13.42
N LYS A 198 -6.67 18.31 -14.43
CA LYS A 198 -7.43 18.92 -15.55
C LYS A 198 -8.26 17.91 -16.34
N GLU A 199 -7.93 16.63 -16.25
CA GLU A 199 -8.70 15.53 -16.84
C GLU A 199 -10.11 15.41 -16.26
N PHE A 200 -10.37 15.97 -15.09
CA PHE A 200 -11.69 16.01 -14.47
C PHE A 200 -12.43 17.34 -14.66
N ALA A 201 -11.97 18.20 -15.57
CA ALA A 201 -12.64 19.49 -15.87
C ALA A 201 -14.09 19.33 -16.39
N LYS A 202 -14.47 18.15 -16.87
CA LYS A 202 -15.86 17.82 -17.26
C LYS A 202 -16.63 17.06 -16.18
N HIS A 203 -16.28 17.25 -14.91
CA HIS A 203 -16.92 16.60 -13.76
C HIS A 203 -18.43 16.90 -13.65
N GLU A 204 -18.87 18.12 -14.02
CA GLU A 204 -20.29 18.48 -14.04
C GLU A 204 -21.10 17.59 -14.99
N GLU A 205 -20.54 17.25 -16.18
CA GLU A 205 -21.17 16.32 -17.12
C GLU A 205 -21.29 14.91 -16.52
N ILE A 206 -20.26 14.46 -15.78
CA ILE A 206 -20.29 13.17 -15.07
C ILE A 206 -21.37 13.20 -13.99
N ALA A 207 -21.37 14.24 -13.17
CA ALA A 207 -22.32 14.43 -12.06
C ALA A 207 -23.76 14.44 -12.57
N GLN A 208 -24.04 15.20 -13.63
CA GLN A 208 -25.38 15.29 -14.23
C GLN A 208 -25.85 13.97 -14.83
N LYS A 209 -25.02 13.30 -15.63
CA LYS A 209 -25.40 12.02 -16.28
C LYS A 209 -25.59 10.88 -15.31
N LEU A 210 -24.82 10.85 -14.24
CA LEU A 210 -24.91 9.81 -13.21
C LEU A 210 -25.84 10.22 -12.05
N GLU A 211 -26.31 11.48 -12.00
CA GLU A 211 -27.19 12.04 -10.94
C GLU A 211 -26.54 11.92 -9.55
N ILE A 212 -25.26 12.28 -9.46
CA ILE A 212 -24.45 12.15 -8.25
C ILE A 212 -23.78 13.46 -7.88
N LYS A 213 -23.22 13.52 -6.66
CA LYS A 213 -22.34 14.61 -6.24
C LYS A 213 -20.88 14.28 -6.55
N PHE A 214 -20.15 15.28 -7.06
CA PHE A 214 -18.74 15.15 -7.42
C PHE A 214 -17.89 16.09 -6.57
N TYR A 215 -16.87 15.56 -5.90
CA TYR A 215 -16.02 16.29 -4.97
C TYR A 215 -14.55 16.26 -5.40
N PHE A 216 -13.81 17.29 -5.01
CA PHE A 216 -12.38 17.40 -5.26
C PHE A 216 -11.58 17.44 -3.96
N CYS A 217 -10.51 16.65 -3.91
CA CYS A 217 -9.58 16.69 -2.79
C CYS A 217 -8.87 18.05 -2.69
N LYS A 218 -8.44 18.37 -1.47
CA LYS A 218 -7.58 19.53 -1.26
C LYS A 218 -6.25 19.36 -2.02
N PRO A 219 -5.70 20.43 -2.52
CA PRO A 219 -4.39 20.40 -3.12
C PRO A 219 -3.34 19.85 -2.13
N TYR A 220 -2.48 18.92 -2.57
CA TYR A 220 -1.43 18.23 -1.79
C TYR A 220 -1.91 17.24 -0.72
N HIS A 221 -3.20 17.00 -0.58
CA HIS A 221 -3.79 16.08 0.39
C HIS A 221 -4.04 14.69 -0.24
N SER A 222 -2.97 14.01 -0.69
CA SER A 222 -3.09 12.70 -1.35
C SER A 222 -3.70 11.63 -0.44
N TRP A 223 -3.60 11.78 0.88
CA TRP A 223 -4.18 10.85 1.85
C TRP A 223 -5.71 10.81 1.85
N GLU A 224 -6.37 11.87 1.38
CA GLU A 224 -7.83 11.91 1.22
C GLU A 224 -8.35 10.88 0.20
N ARG A 225 -7.45 10.35 -0.66
CA ARG A 225 -7.72 9.30 -1.66
C ARG A 225 -6.81 8.06 -1.46
N GLY A 226 -6.58 7.67 -0.22
CA GLY A 226 -5.68 6.57 0.11
C GLY A 226 -6.08 5.23 -0.52
N ALA A 227 -7.37 4.97 -0.72
CA ALA A 227 -7.87 3.76 -1.36
C ALA A 227 -7.44 3.71 -2.83
N ASN A 228 -7.58 4.81 -3.55
CA ASN A 228 -7.22 4.90 -4.96
C ASN A 228 -5.70 4.86 -5.17
N GLU A 229 -4.91 5.56 -4.33
CA GLU A 229 -3.45 5.51 -4.39
C GLU A 229 -2.93 4.08 -4.20
N ASN A 230 -3.46 3.35 -3.23
CA ASN A 230 -3.09 1.94 -3.00
C ASN A 230 -3.47 1.05 -4.20
N THR A 231 -4.69 1.18 -4.69
CA THR A 231 -5.20 0.41 -5.84
C THR A 231 -4.39 0.68 -7.09
N ASN A 232 -4.10 1.95 -7.41
CA ASN A 232 -3.27 2.34 -8.53
C ASN A 232 -1.83 1.81 -8.40
N GLY A 233 -1.30 1.76 -7.18
CA GLY A 233 -0.02 1.14 -6.89
C GLY A 233 0.00 -0.37 -7.17
N LEU A 234 -1.12 -1.07 -6.90
CA LEU A 234 -1.28 -2.49 -7.23
C LEU A 234 -1.39 -2.70 -8.75
N ILE A 235 -2.23 -1.93 -9.42
CA ILE A 235 -2.41 -2.02 -10.88
C ILE A 235 -1.09 -1.82 -11.61
N ARG A 236 -0.27 -0.81 -11.22
CA ARG A 236 1.05 -0.55 -11.81
C ARG A 236 2.06 -1.69 -11.64
N GLN A 237 1.79 -2.68 -10.82
CA GLN A 237 2.62 -3.87 -10.68
C GLN A 237 2.46 -4.83 -11.87
N TYR A 238 1.33 -4.74 -12.59
CA TYR A 238 0.93 -5.68 -13.63
C TYR A 238 0.87 -5.05 -15.04
N ILE A 239 1.12 -3.74 -15.17
CA ILE A 239 1.11 -3.00 -16.45
C ILE A 239 2.44 -2.33 -16.76
#